data_94197cfd8de165b32bcbb8605d2ad63c
#
_entry.id   94197cfd8de165b32bcbb8605d2ad63c
#
_cell.length_a   1.000
_cell.length_b   1.000
_cell.length_c   1.000
_cell.angle_alpha   90.00
_cell.angle_beta   90.00
_cell.angle_gamma   90.00
#
_symmetry.space_group_name_H-M   'P 1'
#
loop_
_entity.id
_entity.type
_entity.pdbx_description
1 polymer ?
#
loop_
_entity_poly.entity_id
_entity_poly.type
_entity_poly.pdbx_seq_one_letter_code
_entity_poly.pdbx_strand_id
1 'polypeptide(L)' 'MDIKIGFNNNPRELVIASEGTPETVAPVISEALNAGDNRILELKDAKGRTFFIATGDVAYVEVGTANKGHVGFGLGQ' A
#
# COMPACT_ATOMS: atom_id res chain seq x y z
N MET A 1 -2.05 -1.82 -10.05
CA MET A 1 -3.01 -1.60 -8.97
C MET A 1 -2.53 -0.50 -8.06
N ASP A 2 -3.41 0.08 -7.31
CA ASP A 2 -3.07 1.18 -6.44
C ASP A 2 -2.84 0.72 -5.02
N ILE A 3 -1.79 1.25 -4.42
CA ILE A 3 -1.51 1.06 -3.00
C ILE A 3 -1.73 2.41 -2.34
N LYS A 4 -2.63 2.46 -1.37
CA LYS A 4 -2.94 3.70 -0.66
C LYS A 4 -2.42 3.62 0.75
N ILE A 5 -1.69 4.63 1.16
CA ILE A 5 -1.05 4.65 2.46
C ILE A 5 -1.50 5.87 3.22
N GLY A 6 -2.09 5.65 4.39
CA GLY A 6 -2.49 6.72 5.27
C GLY A 6 -1.49 6.88 6.39
N PHE A 7 -1.22 8.13 6.76
CA PHE A 7 -0.24 8.45 7.78
C PHE A 7 -0.91 9.04 9.01
N ASN A 8 -0.30 8.82 10.15
CA ASN A 8 -0.89 9.25 11.42
C ASN A 8 -1.02 10.75 11.54
N ASN A 9 -0.07 11.49 10.99
CA ASN A 9 -0.03 12.92 11.20
C ASN A 9 -0.26 13.73 9.95
N ASN A 10 -0.81 13.11 8.93
CA ASN A 10 -0.99 13.79 7.65
C ASN A 10 -2.34 13.39 7.09
N PRO A 11 -3.23 14.34 6.83
CA PRO A 11 -4.55 13.98 6.29
C PRO A 11 -4.51 13.49 4.85
N ARG A 12 -3.40 13.68 4.17
CA ARG A 12 -3.33 13.23 2.79
C ARG A 12 -2.88 11.80 2.70
N GLU A 13 -3.47 11.11 1.75
CA GLU A 13 -3.12 9.75 1.47
C GLU A 13 -2.09 9.70 0.35
N LEU A 14 -1.11 8.83 0.48
CA LEU A 14 -0.16 8.61 -0.60
C LEU A 14 -0.68 7.47 -1.46
N VAL A 15 -0.78 7.68 -2.76
CA VAL A 15 -1.24 6.66 -3.68
C VAL A 15 -0.09 6.28 -4.59
N ILE A 16 0.24 4.99 -4.61
CA ILE A 16 1.32 4.48 -5.44
C ILE A 16 0.73 3.54 -6.47
N ALA A 17 0.94 3.86 -7.74
CA ALA A 17 0.48 2.99 -8.83
C ALA A 17 1.53 1.90 -9.04
N SER A 18 1.24 0.71 -8.56
CA SER A 18 2.18 -0.40 -8.57
C SER A 18 1.90 -1.33 -9.73
N GLU A 19 2.95 -1.92 -10.27
CA GLU A 19 2.79 -2.95 -11.28
C GLU A 19 2.63 -4.34 -10.68
N GLY A 20 2.79 -4.47 -9.38
CA GLY A 20 2.63 -5.76 -8.74
C GLY A 20 1.17 -6.16 -8.60
N THR A 21 0.97 -7.30 -8.02
CA THR A 21 -0.37 -7.80 -7.73
C THR A 21 -0.59 -7.79 -6.23
N PRO A 22 -1.85 -7.80 -5.78
CA PRO A 22 -2.09 -7.86 -4.33
C PRO A 22 -1.44 -9.08 -3.70
N GLU A 23 -1.41 -10.19 -4.41
CA GLU A 23 -0.83 -11.42 -3.88
C GLU A 23 0.65 -11.31 -3.62
N THR A 24 1.37 -10.52 -4.42
CA THR A 24 2.80 -10.37 -4.25
C THR A 24 3.16 -9.20 -3.34
N VAL A 25 2.33 -8.16 -3.33
CA VAL A 25 2.64 -6.94 -2.60
C VAL A 25 2.18 -7.00 -1.16
N ALA A 26 1.00 -7.55 -0.91
CA ALA A 26 0.45 -7.53 0.44
C ALA A 26 1.34 -8.24 1.48
N PRO A 27 1.94 -9.40 1.17
CA PRO A 27 2.81 -10.02 2.17
C PRO A 27 4.03 -9.17 2.52
N VAL A 28 4.59 -8.47 1.54
CA VAL A 28 5.75 -7.62 1.78
C VAL A 28 5.37 -6.49 2.73
N ILE A 29 4.22 -5.87 2.46
CA ILE A 29 3.76 -4.78 3.30
C ILE A 29 3.43 -5.28 4.70
N SER A 30 2.75 -6.41 4.79
CA SER A 30 2.38 -6.96 6.07
C SER A 30 3.60 -7.28 6.91
N GLU A 31 4.61 -7.85 6.28
CA GLU A 31 5.82 -8.18 7.00
C GLU A 31 6.53 -6.92 7.51
N ALA A 32 6.58 -5.89 6.69
CA ALA A 32 7.23 -4.65 7.10
C ALA A 32 6.48 -4.00 8.26
N LEU A 33 5.16 -4.01 8.22
CA LEU A 33 4.37 -3.42 9.29
C LEU A 33 4.48 -4.20 10.59
N ASN A 34 4.67 -5.51 10.49
CA ASN A 34 4.77 -6.36 11.66
C ASN A 34 6.18 -6.49 12.20
N ALA A 35 7.16 -5.96 11.52
CA ALA A 35 8.55 -6.19 11.89
C ALA A 35 9.00 -5.35 13.07
N GLY A 36 8.16 -4.49 13.57
CA GLY A 36 8.51 -3.69 14.72
C GLY A 36 8.79 -2.25 14.36
N ASP A 37 9.41 -1.55 15.29
CA ASP A 37 9.54 -0.12 15.17
C ASP A 37 10.55 0.29 14.14
N ASN A 38 10.31 1.44 13.56
CA ASN A 38 11.31 2.13 12.75
C ASN A 38 11.79 1.36 11.55
N ARG A 39 10.94 0.53 11.01
CA ARG A 39 11.25 -0.14 9.76
C ARG A 39 10.90 0.76 8.60
N ILE A 40 11.54 0.50 7.49
CA ILE A 40 11.28 1.22 6.25
C ILE A 40 10.60 0.27 5.29
N LEU A 41 9.46 0.68 4.78
CA LEU A 41 8.76 -0.05 3.75
C LEU A 41 9.18 0.54 2.41
N GLU A 42 9.73 -0.28 1.54
CA GLU A 42 10.18 0.19 0.24
C GLU A 42 9.20 -0.29 -0.82
N LEU A 43 8.64 0.64 -1.57
CA LEU A 43 7.70 0.32 -2.63
C LEU A 43 8.09 1.04 -3.91
N LYS A 44 7.82 0.40 -5.03
CA LYS A 44 8.12 0.98 -6.34
C LYS A 44 6.84 1.19 -7.11
N ASP A 45 6.79 2.26 -7.88
CA ASP A 45 5.64 2.48 -8.75
C ASP A 45 5.94 2.01 -10.17
N ALA A 46 4.93 2.10 -11.01
CA ALA A 46 5.04 1.63 -12.38
C ALA A 46 5.99 2.46 -13.22
N LYS A 47 6.34 3.63 -12.74
CA LYS A 47 7.24 4.52 -13.47
C LYS A 47 8.68 4.40 -13.00
N GLY A 48 8.96 3.46 -12.13
CA GLY A 48 10.32 3.24 -11.65
C GLY A 48 10.72 4.06 -10.44
N ARG A 49 9.79 4.81 -9.85
CA ARG A 49 10.10 5.57 -8.66
C ARG A 49 10.04 4.65 -7.44
N THR A 50 10.92 4.90 -6.51
CA THR A 50 10.96 4.12 -5.26
C THR A 50 10.54 5.02 -4.11
N PHE A 51 9.66 4.50 -3.27
CA PHE A 51 9.18 5.21 -2.10
C PHE A 51 9.68 4.50 -0.86
N PHE A 52 10.31 5.25 0.02
CA PHE A 52 10.77 4.72 1.30
C PHE A 52 9.87 5.30 2.37
N ILE A 53 9.14 4.45 3.05
CA ILE A 53 8.08 4.87 3.95
C ILE A 53 8.40 4.39 5.34
N ALA A 54 8.41 5.31 6.30
CA ALA A 54 8.67 4.96 7.70
C ALA A 54 7.41 4.30 8.28
N THR A 55 7.51 3.04 8.62
CA THR A 55 6.33 2.30 9.08
C THR A 55 5.77 2.84 10.38
N GLY A 56 6.60 3.50 11.19
CA GLY A 56 6.11 4.08 12.43
C GLY A 56 5.10 5.19 12.24
N ASP A 57 5.08 5.79 11.06
CA ASP A 57 4.15 6.87 10.76
C ASP A 57 2.93 6.42 9.99
N VAL A 58 2.83 5.14 9.69
CA VAL A 58 1.76 4.62 8.86
C VAL A 58 0.56 4.25 9.72
N ALA A 59 -0.59 4.77 9.37
CA ALA A 59 -1.84 4.41 10.05
C ALA A 59 -2.47 3.19 9.40
N TYR A 60 -2.42 3.10 8.08
CA TYR A 60 -3.00 1.97 7.36
C TYR A 60 -2.41 1.91 5.95
N VAL A 61 -2.53 0.74 5.34
CA VAL A 61 -2.19 0.55 3.94
C VAL A 61 -3.33 -0.22 3.30
N GLU A 62 -3.84 0.30 2.20
CA GLU A 62 -4.87 -0.36 1.45
C GLU A 62 -4.28 -0.83 0.13
N VAL A 63 -4.38 -2.12 -0.15
CA VAL A 63 -3.86 -2.69 -1.39
C VAL A 63 -5.05 -2.95 -2.30
N GLY A 64 -5.04 -2.34 -3.46
CA GLY A 64 -6.13 -2.48 -4.39
C GLY A 64 -6.24 -3.87 -4.95
N THR A 65 -7.35 -4.14 -5.61
CA THR A 65 -7.54 -5.42 -6.25
C THR A 65 -6.95 -5.40 -7.65
N ALA A 66 -6.55 -6.56 -8.11
CA ALA A 66 -6.07 -6.66 -9.46
C ALA A 66 -7.16 -6.43 -10.46
N ASN A 67 -8.41 -6.72 -10.07
CA ASN A 67 -9.52 -6.63 -10.99
C ASN A 67 -10.35 -5.43 -10.66
N LYS A 68 -9.85 -4.26 -10.94
CA LYS A 68 -10.54 -3.12 -10.54
C LYS A 68 -11.69 -2.78 -11.39
N GLY A 69 -11.89 -3.43 -12.44
CA GLY A 69 -13.04 -3.13 -13.21
C GLY A 69 -14.32 -3.49 -12.61
N HIS A 70 -14.40 -4.22 -11.52
CA HIS A 70 -15.56 -4.62 -11.11
C HIS A 70 -16.06 -3.95 -10.04
N VAL A 71 -16.44 -3.50 -9.87
CA VAL A 71 -16.93 -2.88 -9.09
C VAL A 71 -17.89 -3.21 -8.47
N GLY A 72 -18.19 -3.41 -8.15
CA GLY A 72 -19.03 -3.63 -7.64
C GLY A 72 -19.77 -3.99 -6.88
N PHE A 73 -19.95 -4.27 -6.73
CA PHE A 73 -20.60 -4.59 -6.10
C PHE A 73 -20.47 -4.83 -4.93
N GLY A 74 -20.45 -4.76 -4.69
CA GLY A 74 -20.33 -4.75 -3.79
C GLY A 74 -20.34 -5.15 -2.90
N LEU A 75 -20.36 -5.33 -2.89
CA LEU A 75 -20.28 -5.63 -2.23
C LEU A 75 -19.96 -5.62 -1.29
N GLY A 76 -19.95 -5.55 -1.05
CA GLY A 76 -19.65 -5.50 -0.38
C GLY A 76 -19.28 -5.46 0.21
N GLN A 77 -19.30 -5.39 -0.02
CA GLN A 77 -18.85 -5.44 0.24
C GLN A 77 -18.71 -5.31 0.65
#